data_78e837b0047b81fe01ebc42268c24a79
#
_entry.id   78e837b0047b81fe01ebc42268c24a79
#
_cell.length_a   1.000
_cell.length_b   1.000
_cell.length_c   1.000
_cell.angle_alpha   90.00
_cell.angle_beta   90.00
_cell.angle_gamma   90.00
#
_symmetry.space_group_name_H-M   'P 1'
#
loop_
_entity.id
_entity.type
_entity.pdbx_description
1 polymer ?
#
loop_
_entity_poly.entity_id
_entity_poly.type
_entity_poly.pdbx_seq_one_letter_code
_entity_poly.pdbx_strand_id
1 'polypeptide(L)'
;KWGPSMYQNKGPVKFEKLSIKIVPEDASRVAAMMGGQFDLTHQIPLQFIQQVKAAPTLTVQEATPNFQLMYYGYKITRPMVADKRVREAMNIAINRAEIVQGIMLGNAEPALTFVDPKALDFADKTKGVIKEDVERAKKLLDEAGWKVGSDGVRAKDGVKLAPRVLFTQVAYFP
;
A
#
# COMPACT_ATOMS: atom_id res chain seq x y z
N LYS A 1 29.79 -11.57 12.23
CA LYS A 1 30.40 -11.75 10.88
C LYS A 1 29.25 -11.90 9.89
N TRP A 2 29.23 -11.07 8.87
CA TRP A 2 28.36 -11.26 7.72
C TRP A 2 28.82 -12.52 7.00
N GLY A 3 27.88 -13.46 6.76
CA GLY A 3 28.17 -14.67 6.00
C GLY A 3 28.50 -14.37 4.52
N PRO A 4 28.82 -15.39 3.74
CA PRO A 4 29.00 -15.23 2.31
C PRO A 4 27.76 -14.57 1.72
N SER A 5 27.88 -13.34 1.26
CA SER A 5 26.77 -12.58 0.72
C SER A 5 26.95 -12.42 -0.78
N MET A 6 25.85 -12.12 -1.46
CA MET A 6 25.88 -11.74 -2.88
C MET A 6 26.81 -10.56 -3.20
N TYR A 7 27.36 -9.92 -2.18
CA TYR A 7 28.26 -8.77 -2.32
C TYR A 7 29.74 -9.14 -2.36
N GLN A 8 30.12 -10.39 -2.09
CA GLN A 8 31.52 -10.80 -1.94
C GLN A 8 32.40 -10.58 -3.18
N ASN A 9 31.81 -10.55 -4.36
CA ASN A 9 32.57 -10.46 -5.61
C ASN A 9 32.50 -9.10 -6.31
N LYS A 10 32.02 -8.05 -5.62
CA LYS A 10 31.87 -6.73 -6.23
C LYS A 10 33.10 -5.82 -6.16
N GLY A 11 34.20 -6.33 -5.62
CA GLY A 11 35.44 -5.58 -5.45
C GLY A 11 35.39 -4.54 -4.32
N PRO A 12 36.43 -3.74 -4.16
CA PRO A 12 36.46 -2.67 -3.16
C PRO A 12 35.44 -1.58 -3.49
N VAL A 13 34.95 -0.89 -2.48
CA VAL A 13 34.13 0.30 -2.66
C VAL A 13 34.87 1.37 -3.44
N LYS A 14 34.17 2.05 -4.35
CA LYS A 14 34.78 3.05 -5.25
C LYS A 14 34.66 4.49 -4.73
N PHE A 15 34.28 4.66 -3.48
CA PHE A 15 34.22 5.97 -2.81
C PHE A 15 34.97 5.94 -1.49
N GLU A 16 35.57 7.06 -1.13
CA GLU A 16 36.38 7.20 0.10
C GLU A 16 35.49 7.52 1.31
N LYS A 17 34.39 8.22 1.09
CA LYS A 17 33.50 8.70 2.17
C LYS A 17 32.04 8.52 1.80
N LEU A 18 31.28 7.94 2.72
CA LEU A 18 29.81 7.91 2.68
C LEU A 18 29.27 8.81 3.79
N SER A 19 28.43 9.77 3.43
CA SER A 19 27.71 10.61 4.38
C SER A 19 26.22 10.35 4.29
N ILE A 20 25.59 9.96 5.41
CA ILE A 20 24.16 9.71 5.48
C ILE A 20 23.53 10.83 6.29
N LYS A 21 22.62 11.59 5.68
CA LYS A 21 21.85 12.62 6.32
C LYS A 21 20.40 12.16 6.49
N ILE A 22 19.86 12.32 7.69
CA ILE A 22 18.45 12.02 7.98
C ILE A 22 17.66 13.30 7.77
N VAL A 23 16.73 13.30 6.80
CA VAL A 23 15.81 14.41 6.51
C VAL A 23 14.39 13.84 6.55
N PRO A 24 13.71 13.90 7.70
CA PRO A 24 12.40 13.28 7.91
C PRO A 24 11.29 13.92 7.08
N GLU A 25 11.38 15.23 6.83
CA GLU A 25 10.35 15.98 6.15
C GLU A 25 10.49 15.80 4.62
N ASP A 26 9.42 15.35 3.96
CA ASP A 26 9.43 14.90 2.58
C ASP A 26 9.74 16.01 1.57
N ALA A 27 9.11 17.18 1.71
CA ALA A 27 9.31 18.29 0.78
C ALA A 27 10.73 18.86 0.88
N SER A 28 11.28 18.95 2.10
CA SER A 28 12.65 19.38 2.34
C SER A 28 13.67 18.39 1.76
N ARG A 29 13.39 17.10 1.87
CA ARG A 29 14.24 16.04 1.30
C ARG A 29 14.26 16.11 -0.24
N VAL A 30 13.09 16.27 -0.86
CA VAL A 30 12.99 16.43 -2.32
C VAL A 30 13.66 17.71 -2.79
N ALA A 31 13.42 18.84 -2.12
CA ALA A 31 14.04 20.12 -2.46
C ALA A 31 15.58 20.05 -2.36
N ALA A 32 16.10 19.42 -1.32
CA ALA A 32 17.54 19.23 -1.14
C ALA A 32 18.15 18.34 -2.23
N MET A 33 17.45 17.28 -2.64
CA MET A 33 17.86 16.42 -3.76
C MET A 33 17.86 17.20 -5.09
N MET A 34 16.81 17.95 -5.37
CA MET A 34 16.72 18.79 -6.58
C MET A 34 17.78 19.90 -6.60
N GLY A 35 18.13 20.43 -5.42
CA GLY A 35 19.21 21.41 -5.25
C GLY A 35 20.63 20.83 -5.25
N GLY A 36 20.82 19.53 -5.53
CA GLY A 36 22.12 18.89 -5.61
C GLY A 36 22.85 18.74 -4.27
N GLN A 37 22.12 18.75 -3.13
CA GLN A 37 22.72 18.55 -1.81
C GLN A 37 22.96 17.07 -1.47
N PHE A 38 22.39 16.16 -2.24
CA PHE A 38 22.51 14.71 -2.11
C PHE A 38 22.77 14.08 -3.47
N ASP A 39 23.54 13.02 -3.48
CA ASP A 39 23.79 12.20 -4.66
C ASP A 39 22.71 11.13 -4.84
N LEU A 40 22.10 10.68 -3.75
CA LEU A 40 21.09 9.64 -3.73
C LEU A 40 20.06 9.88 -2.64
N THR A 41 18.80 9.66 -2.96
CA THR A 41 17.73 9.48 -1.98
C THR A 41 16.87 8.29 -2.35
N HIS A 42 16.23 7.68 -1.36
CA HIS A 42 15.22 6.65 -1.60
C HIS A 42 13.85 7.18 -1.20
N GLN A 43 12.78 6.56 -1.68
CA GLN A 43 11.40 6.88 -1.28
C GLN A 43 11.01 8.33 -1.61
N ILE A 44 10.84 8.57 -2.89
CA ILE A 44 10.27 9.83 -3.36
C ILE A 44 8.76 9.78 -3.11
N PRO A 45 8.16 10.75 -2.36
CA PRO A 45 6.72 10.80 -2.17
C PRO A 45 6.00 10.93 -3.50
N LEU A 46 4.85 10.27 -3.64
CA LEU A 46 4.14 10.11 -4.91
C LEU A 46 3.85 11.43 -5.61
N GLN A 47 3.48 12.46 -4.86
CA GLN A 47 3.18 13.80 -5.39
C GLN A 47 4.39 14.48 -6.04
N PHE A 48 5.62 14.09 -5.71
CA PHE A 48 6.85 14.69 -6.25
C PHE A 48 7.48 13.88 -7.39
N ILE A 49 7.00 12.66 -7.66
CA ILE A 49 7.62 11.78 -8.67
C ILE A 49 7.71 12.47 -10.03
N GLN A 50 6.64 13.11 -10.49
CA GLN A 50 6.62 13.78 -11.80
C GLN A 50 7.59 14.95 -11.84
N GLN A 51 7.66 15.74 -10.77
CA GLN A 51 8.59 16.85 -10.65
C GLN A 51 10.05 16.37 -10.70
N VAL A 52 10.37 15.31 -9.97
CA VAL A 52 11.73 14.74 -9.96
C VAL A 52 12.08 14.11 -11.31
N LYS A 53 11.14 13.40 -11.96
CA LYS A 53 11.34 12.85 -13.31
C LYS A 53 11.57 13.93 -14.38
N ALA A 54 11.01 15.11 -14.20
CA ALA A 54 11.21 16.23 -15.13
C ALA A 54 12.56 16.96 -14.93
N ALA A 55 13.25 16.73 -13.84
CA ALA A 55 14.53 17.40 -13.58
C ALA A 55 15.67 16.78 -14.42
N PRO A 56 16.35 17.55 -15.28
CA PRO A 56 17.31 17.00 -16.24
C PRO A 56 18.59 16.41 -15.57
N THR A 57 18.84 16.79 -14.33
CA THR A 57 20.01 16.33 -13.56
C THR A 57 19.75 15.10 -12.70
N LEU A 58 18.51 14.61 -12.65
CA LEU A 58 18.12 13.51 -11.79
C LEU A 58 17.63 12.30 -12.62
N THR A 59 17.88 11.12 -12.08
CA THR A 59 17.35 9.87 -12.63
C THR A 59 16.52 9.18 -11.56
N VAL A 60 15.28 8.85 -11.89
CA VAL A 60 14.39 8.06 -11.02
C VAL A 60 14.54 6.60 -11.43
N GLN A 61 14.98 5.78 -10.50
CA GLN A 61 15.02 4.33 -10.66
C GLN A 61 13.88 3.69 -9.88
N GLU A 62 13.02 2.98 -10.57
CA GLU A 62 11.92 2.23 -9.96
C GLU A 62 12.42 0.82 -9.58
N ALA A 63 12.24 0.46 -8.32
CA ALA A 63 12.53 -0.90 -7.85
C ALA A 63 11.32 -1.80 -8.08
N THR A 64 11.39 -2.64 -9.09
CA THR A 64 10.38 -3.66 -9.41
C THR A 64 11.06 -5.01 -9.60
N PRO A 65 10.50 -6.10 -9.11
CA PRO A 65 9.32 -6.19 -8.24
C PRO A 65 9.60 -5.68 -6.82
N ASN A 66 8.56 -5.25 -6.11
CA ASN A 66 8.67 -4.87 -4.71
C ASN A 66 7.71 -5.69 -3.84
N PHE A 67 7.98 -5.73 -2.53
CA PHE A 67 7.16 -6.48 -1.58
C PHE A 67 6.21 -5.58 -0.78
N GLN A 68 5.99 -4.35 -1.23
CA GLN A 68 5.08 -3.44 -0.54
C GLN A 68 3.65 -3.78 -0.91
N LEU A 69 2.85 -4.13 0.09
CA LEU A 69 1.44 -4.45 -0.04
C LEU A 69 0.62 -3.67 0.97
N MET A 70 -0.39 -2.95 0.49
CA MET A 70 -1.43 -2.38 1.34
C MET A 70 -2.56 -3.39 1.51
N TYR A 71 -2.92 -3.67 2.75
CA TYR A 71 -4.00 -4.59 3.06
C TYR A 71 -4.75 -4.20 4.33
N TYR A 72 -5.97 -4.66 4.45
CA TYR A 72 -6.72 -4.60 5.68
C TYR A 72 -6.58 -5.91 6.45
N GLY A 73 -6.08 -5.80 7.69
CA GLY A 73 -6.10 -6.89 8.65
C GLY A 73 -7.36 -6.83 9.53
N TYR A 74 -8.05 -7.94 9.69
CA TYR A 74 -9.24 -8.01 10.54
C TYR A 74 -8.92 -8.69 11.87
N LYS A 75 -9.26 -8.04 12.99
CA LYS A 75 -9.26 -8.69 14.30
C LYS A 75 -10.51 -9.56 14.41
N ILE A 76 -10.44 -10.79 13.92
CA ILE A 76 -11.58 -11.71 13.81
C ILE A 76 -12.26 -12.09 15.14
N THR A 77 -11.62 -11.82 16.27
CA THR A 77 -12.20 -11.97 17.60
C THR A 77 -13.21 -10.86 17.94
N ARG A 78 -13.31 -9.82 17.12
CA ARG A 78 -14.32 -8.78 17.29
C ARG A 78 -15.64 -9.19 16.63
N PRO A 79 -16.80 -9.13 17.35
CA PRO A 79 -18.09 -9.62 16.86
C PRO A 79 -18.49 -9.05 15.49
N MET A 80 -18.25 -7.75 15.24
CA MET A 80 -18.60 -7.10 13.97
C MET A 80 -17.96 -7.73 12.74
N VAL A 81 -16.72 -8.21 12.86
CA VAL A 81 -15.93 -8.74 11.74
C VAL A 81 -15.59 -10.22 11.90
N ALA A 82 -16.21 -10.90 12.89
CA ALA A 82 -16.07 -12.34 13.10
C ALA A 82 -16.69 -13.13 11.95
N ASP A 83 -17.81 -12.66 11.41
CA ASP A 83 -18.49 -13.29 10.28
C ASP A 83 -17.71 -13.06 8.98
N LYS A 84 -17.40 -14.14 8.27
CA LYS A 84 -16.67 -14.09 7.00
C LYS A 84 -17.40 -13.23 5.95
N ARG A 85 -18.74 -13.28 5.92
CA ARG A 85 -19.56 -12.51 4.98
C ARG A 85 -19.37 -11.01 5.13
N VAL A 86 -19.23 -10.53 6.39
CA VAL A 86 -18.93 -9.12 6.66
C VAL A 86 -17.57 -8.73 6.12
N ARG A 87 -16.54 -9.55 6.36
CA ARG A 87 -15.20 -9.29 5.84
C ARG A 87 -15.13 -9.32 4.31
N GLU A 88 -15.84 -10.27 3.69
CA GLU A 88 -15.99 -10.36 2.23
C GLU A 88 -16.68 -9.11 1.70
N ALA A 89 -17.81 -8.70 2.29
CA ALA A 89 -18.53 -7.51 1.91
C ALA A 89 -17.65 -6.25 1.98
N MET A 90 -16.91 -6.05 3.07
CA MET A 90 -15.99 -4.93 3.21
C MET A 90 -14.90 -4.96 2.13
N ASN A 91 -14.43 -6.14 1.74
CA ASN A 91 -13.37 -6.30 0.77
C ASN A 91 -13.84 -5.99 -0.66
N ILE A 92 -15.02 -6.51 -1.06
CA ILE A 92 -15.55 -6.28 -2.41
C ILE A 92 -16.24 -4.92 -2.59
N ALA A 93 -16.50 -4.19 -1.53
CA ALA A 93 -17.01 -2.82 -1.59
C ALA A 93 -15.93 -1.77 -1.93
N ILE A 94 -14.65 -2.16 -2.00
CA ILE A 94 -13.56 -1.23 -2.23
C ILE A 94 -13.27 -1.09 -3.73
N ASN A 95 -13.38 0.14 -4.23
CA ASN A 95 -12.93 0.51 -5.57
C ASN A 95 -11.40 0.68 -5.59
N ARG A 96 -10.70 -0.39 -5.92
CA ARG A 96 -9.23 -0.39 -5.97
C ARG A 96 -8.68 0.44 -7.11
N ALA A 97 -9.39 0.52 -8.22
CA ALA A 97 -8.97 1.33 -9.36
C ALA A 97 -8.97 2.82 -9.01
N GLU A 98 -9.97 3.28 -8.30
CA GLU A 98 -10.04 4.66 -7.81
C GLU A 98 -8.92 4.98 -6.82
N ILE A 99 -8.60 4.06 -5.90
CA ILE A 99 -7.44 4.21 -4.99
C ILE A 99 -6.14 4.33 -5.79
N VAL A 100 -5.94 3.46 -6.78
CA VAL A 100 -4.72 3.49 -7.63
C VAL A 100 -4.61 4.82 -8.38
N GLN A 101 -5.69 5.31 -8.95
CA GLN A 101 -5.65 6.55 -9.74
C GLN A 101 -5.67 7.80 -8.86
N GLY A 102 -6.57 7.85 -7.88
CA GLY A 102 -6.80 9.07 -7.09
C GLY A 102 -5.80 9.28 -5.96
N ILE A 103 -5.37 8.20 -5.29
CA ILE A 103 -4.47 8.27 -4.13
C ILE A 103 -3.05 7.92 -4.52
N MET A 104 -2.87 6.82 -5.26
CA MET A 104 -1.54 6.35 -5.63
C MET A 104 -1.01 7.01 -6.91
N LEU A 105 -1.78 7.90 -7.54
CA LEU A 105 -1.41 8.65 -8.76
C LEU A 105 -0.87 7.75 -9.87
N GLY A 106 -1.44 6.55 -10.02
CA GLY A 106 -1.02 5.54 -10.99
C GLY A 106 0.27 4.76 -10.64
N ASN A 107 0.85 5.00 -9.46
CA ASN A 107 2.11 4.35 -9.04
C ASN A 107 1.88 3.04 -8.24
N ALA A 108 0.77 2.38 -8.46
CA ALA A 108 0.46 1.10 -7.83
C ALA A 108 -0.39 0.24 -8.78
N GLU A 109 -0.50 -1.03 -8.46
CA GLU A 109 -1.40 -1.97 -9.11
C GLU A 109 -2.31 -2.64 -8.08
N PRO A 110 -3.57 -2.96 -8.42
CA PRO A 110 -4.42 -3.75 -7.54
C PRO A 110 -3.79 -5.11 -7.27
N ALA A 111 -3.64 -5.47 -6.00
CA ALA A 111 -3.01 -6.74 -5.62
C ALA A 111 -3.87 -7.93 -6.03
N LEU A 112 -3.27 -8.92 -6.68
CA LEU A 112 -3.89 -10.20 -7.03
C LEU A 112 -3.92 -11.16 -5.84
N THR A 113 -2.83 -11.18 -5.09
CA THR A 113 -2.61 -12.06 -3.94
C THR A 113 -1.88 -11.29 -2.85
N PHE A 114 -1.71 -11.92 -1.69
CA PHE A 114 -0.92 -11.35 -0.59
C PHE A 114 0.59 -11.25 -0.94
N VAL A 115 1.04 -11.96 -1.95
CA VAL A 115 2.41 -11.93 -2.44
C VAL A 115 2.39 -11.47 -3.89
N ASP A 116 3.30 -10.56 -4.25
CA ASP A 116 3.41 -10.10 -5.64
C ASP A 116 3.85 -11.25 -6.56
N PRO A 117 3.02 -11.62 -7.56
CA PRO A 117 3.35 -12.67 -8.52
C PRO A 117 4.57 -12.35 -9.40
N LYS A 118 4.98 -11.09 -9.48
CA LYS A 118 6.20 -10.67 -10.19
C LYS A 118 7.44 -10.92 -9.35
N ALA A 119 7.28 -10.97 -8.01
CA ALA A 119 8.38 -11.16 -7.08
C ALA A 119 8.64 -12.63 -6.75
N LEU A 120 7.59 -13.45 -6.70
CA LEU A 120 7.66 -14.85 -6.27
C LEU A 120 6.90 -15.77 -7.20
N ASP A 121 7.57 -16.77 -7.74
CA ASP A 121 7.02 -17.71 -8.73
C ASP A 121 5.87 -18.57 -8.20
N PHE A 122 5.82 -18.80 -6.89
CA PHE A 122 4.75 -19.58 -6.25
C PHE A 122 3.48 -18.77 -5.94
N ALA A 123 3.46 -17.47 -6.21
CA ALA A 123 2.26 -16.69 -6.02
C ALA A 123 1.15 -17.14 -6.98
N ASP A 124 -0.06 -17.31 -6.44
CA ASP A 124 -1.21 -17.81 -7.21
C ASP A 124 -1.70 -16.76 -8.22
N LYS A 125 -1.27 -16.91 -9.47
CA LYS A 125 -1.62 -16.02 -10.58
C LYS A 125 -3.03 -16.30 -11.13
N THR A 126 -3.69 -17.37 -10.69
CA THR A 126 -5.04 -17.74 -11.18
C THR A 126 -6.15 -16.96 -10.49
N LYS A 127 -5.89 -16.46 -9.28
CA LYS A 127 -6.82 -15.58 -8.57
C LYS A 127 -6.74 -14.19 -9.17
N GLY A 128 -7.75 -13.81 -9.92
CA GLY A 128 -7.86 -12.44 -10.45
C GLY A 128 -7.99 -11.39 -9.35
N VAL A 129 -7.79 -10.14 -9.72
CA VAL A 129 -8.05 -8.98 -8.84
C VAL A 129 -9.50 -9.07 -8.33
N ILE A 130 -9.68 -8.90 -7.02
CA ILE A 130 -11.01 -8.79 -6.42
C ILE A 130 -11.66 -7.54 -6.99
N LYS A 131 -12.71 -7.73 -7.78
CA LYS A 131 -13.48 -6.62 -8.36
C LYS A 131 -14.41 -6.02 -7.33
N GLU A 132 -14.64 -4.73 -7.47
CA GLU A 132 -15.69 -4.05 -6.74
C GLU A 132 -17.06 -4.63 -7.11
N ASP A 133 -17.87 -4.92 -6.09
CA ASP A 133 -19.25 -5.36 -6.23
C ASP A 133 -20.07 -4.89 -5.01
N VAL A 134 -20.52 -3.66 -5.06
CA VAL A 134 -21.26 -3.02 -3.96
C VAL A 134 -22.59 -3.70 -3.70
N GLU A 135 -23.29 -4.16 -4.74
CA GLU A 135 -24.59 -4.80 -4.58
C GLU A 135 -24.46 -6.18 -3.91
N ARG A 136 -23.47 -6.95 -4.31
CA ARG A 136 -23.13 -8.20 -3.62
C ARG A 136 -22.68 -7.93 -2.17
N ALA A 137 -21.91 -6.89 -1.93
CA ALA A 137 -21.49 -6.51 -0.57
C ALA A 137 -22.72 -6.20 0.33
N LYS A 138 -23.70 -5.44 -0.17
CA LYS A 138 -24.96 -5.18 0.53
C LYS A 138 -25.71 -6.47 0.85
N LYS A 139 -25.83 -7.37 -0.13
CA LYS A 139 -26.48 -8.67 0.02
C LYS A 139 -25.82 -9.53 1.10
N LEU A 140 -24.49 -9.62 1.08
CA LEU A 140 -23.73 -10.37 2.09
C LEU A 140 -23.96 -9.82 3.50
N LEU A 141 -24.04 -8.51 3.66
CA LEU A 141 -24.35 -7.88 4.94
C LEU A 141 -25.80 -8.20 5.39
N ASP A 142 -26.75 -8.19 4.47
CA ASP A 142 -28.14 -8.58 4.75
C ASP A 142 -28.25 -10.05 5.18
N GLU A 143 -27.55 -10.94 4.49
CA GLU A 143 -27.46 -12.37 4.82
C GLU A 143 -26.78 -12.62 6.17
N ALA A 144 -25.84 -11.75 6.55
CA ALA A 144 -25.19 -11.79 7.86
C ALA A 144 -26.03 -11.18 8.99
N GLY A 145 -27.22 -10.65 8.66
CA GLY A 145 -28.16 -10.07 9.61
C GLY A 145 -27.95 -8.59 9.90
N TRP A 146 -27.07 -7.90 9.16
CA TRP A 146 -26.84 -6.47 9.30
C TRP A 146 -27.83 -5.68 8.44
N LYS A 147 -28.90 -5.18 9.04
CA LYS A 147 -29.97 -4.44 8.35
C LYS A 147 -29.74 -2.94 8.39
N VAL A 148 -30.12 -2.25 7.32
CA VAL A 148 -30.04 -0.78 7.25
C VAL A 148 -31.02 -0.17 8.23
N GLY A 149 -30.53 0.69 9.11
CA GLY A 149 -31.36 1.46 10.05
C GLY A 149 -31.97 2.71 9.41
N SER A 150 -32.81 3.42 10.15
CA SER A 150 -33.43 4.67 9.70
C SER A 150 -32.41 5.80 9.47
N ASP A 151 -31.24 5.71 10.07
CA ASP A 151 -30.12 6.64 9.91
C ASP A 151 -29.17 6.23 8.76
N GLY A 152 -29.52 5.21 7.98
CA GLY A 152 -28.68 4.69 6.90
C GLY A 152 -27.53 3.80 7.35
N VAL A 153 -27.29 3.66 8.65
CA VAL A 153 -26.24 2.80 9.20
C VAL A 153 -26.78 1.40 9.43
N ARG A 154 -26.05 0.38 9.02
CA ARG A 154 -26.45 -1.00 9.30
C ARG A 154 -26.28 -1.34 10.77
N ALA A 155 -27.24 -2.09 11.29
CA ALA A 155 -27.24 -2.57 12.67
C ALA A 155 -27.66 -4.04 12.74
N LYS A 156 -27.21 -4.72 13.80
CA LYS A 156 -27.58 -6.07 14.16
C LYS A 156 -27.66 -6.18 15.68
N ASP A 157 -28.73 -6.72 16.21
CA ASP A 157 -28.96 -6.91 17.65
C ASP A 157 -28.70 -5.62 18.47
N GLY A 158 -29.17 -4.47 17.93
CA GLY A 158 -28.98 -3.16 18.55
C GLY A 158 -27.57 -2.54 18.41
N VAL A 159 -26.64 -3.24 17.80
CA VAL A 159 -25.26 -2.76 17.60
C VAL A 159 -25.09 -2.24 16.18
N LYS A 160 -24.59 -1.00 16.02
CA LYS A 160 -24.27 -0.42 14.70
C LYS A 160 -23.00 -1.03 14.11
N LEU A 161 -22.99 -1.23 12.79
CA LEU A 161 -21.80 -1.65 12.04
C LEU A 161 -20.86 -0.47 11.86
N ALA A 162 -20.04 -0.22 12.85
CA ALA A 162 -19.07 0.88 12.89
C ALA A 162 -17.67 0.38 13.29
N PRO A 163 -16.97 -0.35 12.41
CA PRO A 163 -15.64 -0.84 12.71
C PRO A 163 -14.66 0.32 12.83
N ARG A 164 -13.75 0.25 13.83
CA ARG A 164 -12.63 1.17 13.94
C ARG A 164 -11.49 0.68 13.08
N VAL A 165 -10.98 1.54 12.22
CA VAL A 165 -9.77 1.30 11.44
C VAL A 165 -8.59 1.93 12.17
N LEU A 166 -7.53 1.16 12.36
CA LEU A 166 -6.25 1.65 12.87
C LEU A 166 -5.25 1.63 11.71
N PHE A 167 -4.54 2.71 11.56
CA PHE A 167 -3.46 2.81 10.58
C PHE A 167 -2.26 3.53 11.20
N THR A 168 -1.07 3.22 10.71
CA THR A 168 0.13 3.98 11.03
C THR A 168 0.42 4.91 9.88
N GLN A 169 0.77 6.15 10.20
CA GLN A 169 1.30 7.04 9.19
C GLN A 169 2.70 6.57 8.81
N VAL A 170 2.85 6.09 7.60
CA VAL A 170 4.15 5.71 7.04
C VAL A 170 4.48 6.65 5.89
N ALA A 171 5.76 6.92 5.70
CA ALA A 171 6.25 7.91 4.74
C ALA A 171 5.87 7.68 3.27
N TYR A 172 5.17 6.60 2.97
CA TYR A 172 4.78 6.21 1.60
C TYR A 172 3.34 6.56 1.24
N PHE A 173 2.56 6.98 2.23
CA PHE A 173 1.14 7.29 2.02
C PHE A 173 0.88 8.72 2.48
N PRO A 174 0.24 9.53 1.62
CA PRO A 174 -0.17 10.87 1.98
C PRO A 174 -1.17 10.90 3.12
#